data_f0d3d4fc68eebded7d6ffbe146d7f6b4
#
_entry.id   f0d3d4fc68eebded7d6ffbe146d7f6b4
#
_cell.length_a   1.000
_cell.length_b   1.000
_cell.length_c   1.000
_cell.angle_alpha   90.00
_cell.angle_beta   90.00
_cell.angle_gamma   90.00
#
_symmetry.space_group_name_H-M   'P 1'
#
loop_
_entity.id
_entity.type
_entity.pdbx_description
1 polymer ?
#
loop_
_entity_poly.entity_id
_entity_poly.type
_entity_poly.pdbx_seq_one_letter_code
_entity_poly.pdbx_strand_id
1 'polypeptide(L)'
;MEYTPAGGTLTTDVHSIGFVWATMLWDLHWKYAEKYGYSSDVMGNNFNGSTRVLQLVVDGLKLTSANPGFIQGRNAILAAEEATTQGKDKCLIWSVFAKRGLGVNASAGQANNINDQVEDYTEPAADPRCTALATTDVSSNKALSIYPNPAKNEFFLKSATNILGKVNVEIFDASGKLISSQKISATDAVNTQALQSGVYIVKVTGLGVQYSSKLMIKK
;
A
#
# COMPACT_ATOMS: atom_id res chain seq x y z
N MET A 1 18.71 15.15 -10.78
CA MET A 1 18.67 15.10 -9.31
C MET A 1 19.92 15.73 -8.79
N GLU A 2 19.80 16.91 -8.24
CA GLU A 2 20.90 17.67 -7.71
C GLU A 2 21.09 17.32 -6.24
N TYR A 3 22.28 16.90 -5.85
CA TYR A 3 22.66 16.85 -4.45
C TYR A 3 23.40 18.14 -4.11
N THR A 4 22.76 18.99 -3.32
CA THR A 4 23.41 20.20 -2.78
C THR A 4 23.76 19.89 -1.32
N PRO A 5 25.03 19.67 -0.98
CA PRO A 5 25.43 19.52 0.42
C PRO A 5 25.18 20.82 1.18
N ALA A 6 25.11 20.73 2.52
CA ALA A 6 25.00 21.89 3.39
C ALA A 6 26.17 22.86 3.10
N GLY A 7 25.94 23.90 2.28
CA GLY A 7 26.96 24.82 1.78
C GLY A 7 26.78 25.21 0.31
N GLY A 8 25.78 24.67 -0.38
CA GLY A 8 25.32 25.20 -1.68
C GLY A 8 26.15 24.85 -2.91
N THR A 9 27.09 23.92 -2.84
CA THR A 9 27.89 23.52 -4.00
C THR A 9 27.39 22.18 -4.55
N LEU A 10 27.04 22.14 -5.85
CA LEU A 10 26.75 20.89 -6.57
C LEU A 10 27.99 20.00 -6.53
N THR A 11 27.76 18.70 -6.23
CA THR A 11 28.88 17.75 -6.17
C THR A 11 28.81 16.75 -7.32
N THR A 12 29.95 16.50 -7.93
CA THR A 12 30.20 15.40 -8.86
C THR A 12 30.85 14.20 -8.16
N ASP A 13 30.99 14.26 -6.83
CA ASP A 13 31.57 13.17 -6.07
C ASP A 13 30.71 11.91 -6.14
N VAL A 14 31.31 10.82 -6.58
CA VAL A 14 30.64 9.54 -6.79
C VAL A 14 30.05 8.95 -5.51
N HIS A 15 30.65 9.23 -4.35
CA HIS A 15 30.16 8.76 -3.06
C HIS A 15 28.89 9.49 -2.66
N SER A 16 28.85 10.81 -2.87
CA SER A 16 27.65 11.62 -2.63
C SER A 16 26.48 11.23 -3.54
N ILE A 17 26.75 10.96 -4.81
CA ILE A 17 25.76 10.46 -5.77
C ILE A 17 25.26 9.08 -5.34
N GLY A 18 26.16 8.18 -4.95
CA GLY A 18 25.80 6.85 -4.41
C GLY A 18 24.97 6.94 -3.14
N PHE A 19 25.26 7.90 -2.25
CA PHE A 19 24.48 8.13 -1.04
C PHE A 19 23.03 8.55 -1.33
N VAL A 20 22.81 9.40 -2.33
CA VAL A 20 21.45 9.78 -2.77
C VAL A 20 20.67 8.55 -3.22
N TRP A 21 21.28 7.68 -4.03
CA TRP A 21 20.68 6.43 -4.48
C TRP A 21 20.37 5.49 -3.28
N ALA A 22 21.32 5.30 -2.39
CA ALA A 22 21.16 4.47 -1.19
C ALA A 22 20.01 4.98 -0.31
N THR A 23 19.82 6.30 -0.21
CA THR A 23 18.70 6.89 0.56
C THR A 23 17.34 6.54 -0.03
N MET A 24 17.22 6.50 -1.37
CA MET A 24 15.98 6.06 -2.03
C MET A 24 15.68 4.59 -1.77
N LEU A 25 16.70 3.73 -1.86
CA LEU A 25 16.57 2.30 -1.55
C LEU A 25 16.24 2.07 -0.07
N TRP A 26 16.73 2.94 0.82
CA TRP A 26 16.40 2.91 2.24
C TRP A 26 14.93 3.26 2.49
N ASP A 27 14.40 4.28 1.83
CA ASP A 27 12.96 4.60 1.88
C ASP A 27 12.13 3.42 1.34
N LEU A 28 12.57 2.78 0.27
CA LEU A 28 11.92 1.60 -0.28
C LEU A 28 11.93 0.43 0.71
N HIS A 29 13.05 0.21 1.40
CA HIS A 29 13.15 -0.82 2.45
C HIS A 29 12.10 -0.60 3.55
N TRP A 30 11.95 0.62 4.05
CA TRP A 30 10.97 0.89 5.09
C TRP A 30 9.54 0.71 4.60
N LYS A 31 9.24 1.07 3.35
CA LYS A 31 7.90 0.84 2.77
C LYS A 31 7.58 -0.66 2.64
N TYR A 32 8.55 -1.47 2.29
CA TYR A 32 8.39 -2.91 2.28
C TYR A 32 8.27 -3.49 3.70
N ALA A 33 9.04 -2.98 4.65
CA ALA A 33 8.95 -3.37 6.06
C ALA A 33 7.58 -3.01 6.67
N GLU A 34 7.04 -1.83 6.38
CA GLU A 34 5.68 -1.42 6.78
C GLU A 34 4.61 -2.38 6.21
N LYS A 35 4.76 -2.81 4.97
CA LYS A 35 3.77 -3.64 4.27
C LYS A 35 3.86 -5.13 4.64
N TYR A 36 5.06 -5.67 4.80
CA TYR A 36 5.33 -7.11 4.90
C TYR A 36 6.04 -7.54 6.18
N GLY A 37 6.31 -6.59 7.09
CA GLY A 37 7.04 -6.81 8.33
C GLY A 37 8.55 -6.63 8.18
N TYR A 38 9.16 -6.16 9.25
CA TYR A 38 10.61 -5.99 9.39
C TYR A 38 11.27 -7.27 9.92
N SER A 39 12.48 -7.55 9.46
CA SER A 39 13.38 -8.53 10.08
C SER A 39 14.81 -8.02 10.01
N SER A 40 15.54 -8.18 11.11
CA SER A 40 16.99 -7.96 11.15
C SER A 40 17.78 -9.11 10.51
N ASP A 41 17.19 -10.31 10.44
CA ASP A 41 17.74 -11.46 9.74
C ASP A 41 17.31 -11.44 8.29
N VAL A 42 18.13 -10.83 7.44
CA VAL A 42 17.92 -10.74 5.99
C VAL A 42 18.39 -11.96 5.22
N MET A 43 19.12 -12.88 5.89
CA MET A 43 19.63 -14.12 5.30
C MET A 43 18.73 -15.33 5.59
N GLY A 44 17.76 -15.16 6.49
CA GLY A 44 16.80 -16.21 6.82
C GLY A 44 15.78 -16.44 5.69
N ASN A 45 15.24 -17.66 5.63
CA ASN A 45 14.23 -18.05 4.63
C ASN A 45 12.82 -17.45 4.89
N ASN A 46 12.73 -16.41 5.69
CA ASN A 46 11.46 -15.76 6.01
C ASN A 46 11.12 -14.69 4.99
N PHE A 47 10.01 -14.88 4.29
CA PHE A 47 9.48 -13.89 3.34
C PHE A 47 8.84 -12.71 4.08
N ASN A 48 9.66 -11.74 4.49
CA ASN A 48 9.26 -10.48 5.10
C ASN A 48 9.66 -9.28 4.20
N GLY A 49 9.34 -8.06 4.62
CA GLY A 49 9.65 -6.84 3.86
C GLY A 49 11.14 -6.65 3.62
N SER A 50 11.98 -6.90 4.63
CA SER A 50 13.43 -6.72 4.52
C SER A 50 14.07 -7.68 3.49
N THR A 51 13.69 -8.96 3.52
CA THR A 51 14.21 -9.95 2.55
C THR A 51 13.67 -9.71 1.13
N ARG A 52 12.40 -9.31 1.00
CA ARG A 52 11.76 -9.03 -0.30
C ARG A 52 12.42 -7.86 -1.01
N VAL A 53 12.63 -6.75 -0.32
CA VAL A 53 13.24 -5.56 -0.94
C VAL A 53 14.70 -5.80 -1.28
N LEU A 54 15.44 -6.54 -0.44
CA LEU A 54 16.83 -6.90 -0.73
C LEU A 54 16.90 -7.74 -2.00
N GLN A 55 16.04 -8.76 -2.13
CA GLN A 55 15.96 -9.57 -3.34
C GLN A 55 15.59 -8.73 -4.57
N LEU A 56 14.57 -7.86 -4.45
CA LEU A 56 14.15 -6.96 -5.51
C LEU A 56 15.31 -6.07 -6.01
N VAL A 57 16.06 -5.48 -5.08
CA VAL A 57 17.22 -4.63 -5.43
C VAL A 57 18.30 -5.45 -6.14
N VAL A 58 18.62 -6.65 -5.67
CA VAL A 58 19.58 -7.55 -6.32
C VAL A 58 19.11 -7.94 -7.72
N ASP A 59 17.83 -8.26 -7.91
CA ASP A 59 17.28 -8.59 -9.22
C ASP A 59 17.24 -7.37 -10.15
N GLY A 60 16.94 -6.18 -9.62
CA GLY A 60 17.07 -4.92 -10.36
C GLY A 60 18.52 -4.66 -10.82
N LEU A 61 19.51 -4.91 -9.96
CA LEU A 61 20.94 -4.77 -10.34
C LEU A 61 21.33 -5.69 -11.51
N LYS A 62 20.78 -6.91 -11.57
CA LYS A 62 21.03 -7.83 -12.69
C LYS A 62 20.47 -7.33 -14.02
N LEU A 63 19.41 -6.52 -13.97
CA LEU A 63 18.75 -5.93 -15.13
C LEU A 63 19.30 -4.54 -15.50
N THR A 64 20.21 -4.01 -14.71
CA THR A 64 20.78 -2.69 -14.91
C THR A 64 21.82 -2.72 -16.01
N SER A 65 21.78 -1.76 -16.93
CA SER A 65 22.79 -1.59 -17.99
C SER A 65 24.14 -1.13 -17.44
N ALA A 66 25.19 -1.22 -18.24
CA ALA A 66 26.48 -0.62 -17.89
C ALA A 66 26.34 0.91 -17.75
N ASN A 67 27.01 1.50 -16.73
CA ASN A 67 27.00 2.94 -16.43
C ASN A 67 25.57 3.55 -16.32
N PRO A 68 24.72 3.03 -15.43
CA PRO A 68 23.34 3.47 -15.30
C PRO A 68 23.26 4.81 -14.56
N GLY A 69 22.33 5.68 -14.99
CA GLY A 69 21.85 6.77 -14.16
C GLY A 69 20.71 6.33 -13.25
N PHE A 70 20.20 7.24 -12.44
CA PHE A 70 19.08 6.97 -11.50
C PHE A 70 17.80 6.50 -12.20
N ILE A 71 17.51 7.03 -13.39
CA ILE A 71 16.35 6.64 -14.19
C ILE A 71 16.43 5.17 -14.61
N GLN A 72 17.61 4.75 -15.11
CA GLN A 72 17.84 3.36 -15.50
C GLN A 72 17.76 2.42 -14.28
N GLY A 73 18.33 2.82 -13.13
CA GLY A 73 18.26 2.08 -11.88
C GLY A 73 16.80 1.90 -11.40
N ARG A 74 16.01 2.98 -11.40
CA ARG A 74 14.58 2.93 -11.09
C ARG A 74 13.83 1.96 -12.03
N ASN A 75 14.06 2.10 -13.34
CA ASN A 75 13.40 1.27 -14.34
C ASN A 75 13.77 -0.21 -14.21
N ALA A 76 15.02 -0.50 -13.86
CA ALA A 76 15.48 -1.88 -13.61
C ALA A 76 14.79 -2.51 -12.39
N ILE A 77 14.61 -1.77 -11.30
CA ILE A 77 13.86 -2.22 -10.12
C ILE A 77 12.39 -2.47 -10.48
N LEU A 78 11.75 -1.58 -11.25
CA LEU A 78 10.38 -1.75 -11.72
C LEU A 78 10.24 -2.96 -12.66
N ALA A 79 11.23 -3.20 -13.52
CA ALA A 79 11.25 -4.38 -14.39
C ALA A 79 11.43 -5.68 -13.60
N ALA A 80 12.28 -5.69 -12.57
CA ALA A 80 12.45 -6.82 -11.67
C ALA A 80 11.14 -7.13 -10.92
N GLU A 81 10.45 -6.13 -10.43
CA GLU A 81 9.14 -6.29 -9.77
C GLU A 81 8.09 -6.87 -10.74
N GLU A 82 8.04 -6.37 -11.97
CA GLU A 82 7.11 -6.89 -12.97
C GLU A 82 7.42 -8.36 -13.30
N ALA A 83 8.69 -8.73 -13.44
CA ALA A 83 9.12 -10.08 -13.79
C ALA A 83 8.88 -11.09 -12.65
N THR A 84 9.03 -10.68 -11.38
CA THR A 84 8.99 -11.59 -10.23
C THR A 84 7.61 -11.69 -9.59
N THR A 85 6.85 -10.60 -9.57
CA THR A 85 5.56 -10.51 -8.85
C THR A 85 4.40 -10.06 -9.73
N GLN A 86 4.62 -9.87 -11.02
CA GLN A 86 3.65 -9.27 -11.96
C GLN A 86 3.27 -7.83 -11.55
N GLY A 87 4.23 -7.10 -10.98
CA GLY A 87 4.08 -5.71 -10.59
C GLY A 87 3.19 -5.46 -9.37
N LYS A 88 3.07 -6.43 -8.48
CA LYS A 88 2.23 -6.35 -7.27
C LYS A 88 2.54 -5.12 -6.40
N ASP A 89 3.81 -4.74 -6.31
CA ASP A 89 4.27 -3.62 -5.51
C ASP A 89 4.72 -2.41 -6.36
N LYS A 90 4.43 -2.43 -7.66
CA LYS A 90 4.84 -1.40 -8.61
C LYS A 90 4.46 0.02 -8.18
N CYS A 91 3.25 0.18 -7.64
CA CYS A 91 2.77 1.49 -7.17
C CYS A 91 3.50 1.96 -5.91
N LEU A 92 3.78 1.05 -4.98
CA LEU A 92 4.58 1.35 -3.80
C LEU A 92 6.00 1.81 -4.22
N ILE A 93 6.61 1.12 -5.20
CA ILE A 93 7.92 1.48 -5.74
C ILE A 93 7.87 2.86 -6.39
N TRP A 94 6.86 3.13 -7.24
CA TRP A 94 6.67 4.43 -7.85
C TRP A 94 6.50 5.56 -6.83
N SER A 95 5.70 5.35 -5.77
CA SER A 95 5.48 6.37 -4.74
C SER A 95 6.78 6.77 -4.02
N VAL A 96 7.67 5.79 -3.78
CA VAL A 96 8.98 6.05 -3.17
C VAL A 96 9.89 6.86 -4.10
N PHE A 97 10.00 6.45 -5.35
CA PHE A 97 10.87 7.14 -6.30
C PHE A 97 10.34 8.52 -6.69
N ALA A 98 9.03 8.66 -6.92
CA ALA A 98 8.40 9.95 -7.21
C ALA A 98 8.59 10.94 -6.04
N LYS A 99 8.39 10.51 -4.80
CA LYS A 99 8.66 11.33 -3.61
C LYS A 99 10.08 11.92 -3.58
N ARG A 100 11.03 11.27 -4.21
CA ARG A 100 12.44 11.68 -4.29
C ARG A 100 12.81 12.34 -5.63
N GLY A 101 11.81 12.77 -6.42
CA GLY A 101 12.02 13.45 -7.69
C GLY A 101 12.31 12.53 -8.88
N LEU A 102 12.15 11.20 -8.72
CA LEU A 102 12.27 10.22 -9.81
C LEU A 102 10.88 9.75 -10.29
N GLY A 103 9.96 10.67 -10.49
CA GLY A 103 8.65 10.39 -11.07
C GLY A 103 8.70 10.02 -12.54
N VAL A 104 7.52 9.90 -13.13
CA VAL A 104 7.35 9.39 -14.52
C VAL A 104 8.09 10.22 -15.56
N ASN A 105 8.05 11.56 -15.41
CA ASN A 105 8.65 12.51 -16.36
C ASN A 105 10.04 12.98 -15.95
N ALA A 106 10.63 12.39 -14.90
CA ALA A 106 11.97 12.74 -14.49
C ALA A 106 12.99 12.48 -15.60
N SER A 107 13.95 13.38 -15.77
CA SER A 107 15.03 13.27 -16.76
C SER A 107 16.39 13.30 -16.08
N ALA A 108 17.27 12.39 -16.49
CA ALA A 108 18.65 12.38 -16.02
C ALA A 108 19.54 13.42 -16.76
N GLY A 109 19.02 14.07 -17.81
CA GLY A 109 19.81 14.96 -18.63
C GLY A 109 20.91 14.24 -19.42
N GLN A 110 21.94 14.97 -19.81
CA GLN A 110 23.10 14.44 -20.53
C GLN A 110 24.19 14.03 -19.54
N ALA A 111 24.86 12.93 -19.80
CA ALA A 111 25.87 12.35 -18.89
C ALA A 111 27.07 13.31 -18.61
N ASN A 112 27.29 14.30 -19.43
CA ASN A 112 28.36 15.29 -19.30
C ASN A 112 27.89 16.65 -18.76
N ASN A 113 26.62 16.78 -18.38
CA ASN A 113 26.03 17.99 -17.83
C ASN A 113 25.40 17.71 -16.50
N ILE A 114 25.78 18.38 -15.44
CA ILE A 114 25.25 18.21 -14.09
C ILE A 114 24.10 19.16 -13.78
N ASN A 115 23.72 20.02 -14.71
CA ASN A 115 22.73 21.09 -14.48
C ASN A 115 21.46 20.95 -15.35
N ASP A 116 21.27 19.83 -16.05
CA ASP A 116 20.16 19.60 -16.96
C ASP A 116 19.22 18.46 -16.50
N GLN A 117 19.39 18.00 -15.28
CA GLN A 117 18.48 17.05 -14.68
C GLN A 117 17.13 17.72 -14.37
N VAL A 118 16.07 16.99 -14.60
CA VAL A 118 14.70 17.44 -14.28
C VAL A 118 14.07 16.48 -13.29
N GLU A 119 13.79 16.98 -12.09
CA GLU A 119 13.01 16.23 -11.10
C GLU A 119 11.54 16.21 -11.49
N ASP A 120 10.88 15.10 -11.15
CA ASP A 120 9.45 14.94 -11.32
C ASP A 120 8.88 14.13 -10.14
N TYR A 121 7.77 14.60 -9.62
CA TYR A 121 7.11 14.01 -8.46
C TYR A 121 5.81 13.27 -8.83
N THR A 122 5.53 13.11 -10.14
CA THR A 122 4.32 12.48 -10.61
C THR A 122 4.45 10.96 -10.63
N GLU A 123 3.40 10.30 -10.16
CA GLU A 123 3.22 8.86 -10.25
C GLU A 123 2.47 8.50 -11.55
N PRO A 124 2.56 7.24 -12.05
CA PRO A 124 1.85 6.84 -13.26
C PRO A 124 0.34 6.91 -13.08
N ALA A 125 -0.31 7.88 -13.69
CA ALA A 125 -1.77 8.06 -13.60
C ALA A 125 -2.58 6.96 -14.31
N ALA A 126 -1.96 6.23 -15.23
CA ALA A 126 -2.65 5.27 -16.10
C ALA A 126 -2.60 3.80 -15.61
N ASP A 127 -1.89 3.50 -14.52
CA ASP A 127 -1.91 2.14 -13.98
C ASP A 127 -3.06 1.99 -12.98
N PRO A 128 -4.10 1.19 -13.29
CA PRO A 128 -5.24 0.99 -12.39
C PRO A 128 -4.83 0.45 -11.02
N ARG A 129 -3.65 -0.19 -10.93
CA ARG A 129 -3.09 -0.70 -9.69
C ARG A 129 -2.56 0.42 -8.79
N CYS A 130 -2.17 1.57 -9.38
CA CYS A 130 -1.63 2.72 -8.65
C CYS A 130 -2.71 3.68 -8.16
N THR A 131 -3.83 3.79 -8.85
CA THR A 131 -4.99 4.58 -8.38
C THR A 131 -5.64 4.00 -7.12
N ALA A 132 -5.37 2.74 -6.82
CA ALA A 132 -5.83 2.06 -5.60
C ALA A 132 -5.05 2.44 -4.32
N LEU A 133 -3.96 3.22 -4.40
CA LEU A 133 -3.21 3.70 -3.22
C LEU A 133 -3.70 5.05 -2.66
N ALA A 134 -4.46 5.83 -3.44
CA ALA A 134 -5.27 6.89 -2.88
C ALA A 134 -6.38 6.22 -2.09
N THR A 135 -6.27 6.17 -0.73
CA THR A 135 -7.30 5.62 0.14
C THR A 135 -8.47 5.03 -0.68
N THR A 136 -8.28 3.85 -1.21
CA THR A 136 -9.45 3.05 -1.47
C THR A 136 -10.01 2.92 -0.05
N ASP A 137 -11.04 3.67 0.22
CA ASP A 137 -12.17 2.97 0.83
C ASP A 137 -12.02 1.56 0.35
N VAL A 138 -11.61 0.62 1.25
CA VAL A 138 -11.67 -0.80 0.92
C VAL A 138 -12.93 -0.87 0.11
N SER A 139 -12.78 -0.93 -1.25
CA SER A 139 -13.97 -0.98 -2.07
C SER A 139 -14.56 -2.23 -1.56
N SER A 140 -15.27 -2.01 -0.51
CA SER A 140 -16.25 -2.88 0.00
C SER A 140 -16.78 -3.42 -1.28
N ASN A 141 -16.47 -4.66 -1.56
CA ASN A 141 -17.19 -5.38 -2.58
C ASN A 141 -18.59 -4.85 -2.44
N LYS A 142 -19.11 -4.04 -3.40
CA LYS A 142 -20.46 -3.50 -3.37
C LYS A 142 -21.48 -4.63 -3.22
N ALA A 143 -20.99 -5.82 -3.03
CA ALA A 143 -21.63 -7.05 -2.70
C ALA A 143 -22.28 -7.07 -1.31
N LEU A 144 -21.82 -6.29 -0.33
CA LEU A 144 -22.39 -6.32 1.02
C LEU A 144 -22.71 -4.90 1.50
N SER A 145 -23.88 -4.71 2.09
CA SER A 145 -24.30 -3.47 2.76
C SER A 145 -25.11 -3.80 4.02
N ILE A 146 -25.11 -2.85 4.96
CA ILE A 146 -25.86 -2.97 6.23
C ILE A 146 -27.11 -2.11 6.14
N TYR A 147 -28.26 -2.66 6.48
CA TYR A 147 -29.52 -1.92 6.54
C TYR A 147 -30.45 -2.44 7.65
N PRO A 148 -31.30 -1.57 8.26
CA PRO A 148 -31.23 -0.12 8.13
C PRO A 148 -29.97 0.46 8.79
N ASN A 149 -29.51 1.59 8.31
CA ASN A 149 -28.46 2.37 8.94
C ASN A 149 -28.85 3.86 8.85
N PRO A 150 -29.24 4.51 9.93
CA PRO A 150 -29.20 4.09 11.33
C PRO A 150 -30.14 2.91 11.68
N ALA A 151 -29.64 2.03 12.56
CA ALA A 151 -30.40 0.93 13.11
C ALA A 151 -30.98 1.29 14.50
N LYS A 152 -32.09 0.63 14.87
CA LYS A 152 -32.70 0.73 16.22
C LYS A 152 -32.43 -0.54 17.02
N ASN A 153 -33.11 -1.60 16.67
CA ASN A 153 -33.10 -2.87 17.43
C ASN A 153 -32.29 -3.96 16.73
N GLU A 154 -32.16 -3.87 15.40
CA GLU A 154 -31.50 -4.86 14.58
C GLU A 154 -31.04 -4.26 13.24
N PHE A 155 -30.10 -4.93 12.59
CA PHE A 155 -29.76 -4.69 11.21
C PHE A 155 -29.57 -6.00 10.44
N PHE A 156 -29.59 -5.92 9.13
CA PHE A 156 -29.41 -7.02 8.20
C PHE A 156 -28.21 -6.77 7.28
N LEU A 157 -27.66 -7.85 6.77
CA LEU A 157 -26.67 -7.83 5.71
C LEU A 157 -27.39 -7.98 4.36
N LYS A 158 -27.21 -7.02 3.46
CA LYS A 158 -27.68 -7.12 2.08
C LYS A 158 -26.49 -7.43 1.18
N SER A 159 -26.52 -8.57 0.50
CA SER A 159 -25.50 -8.98 -0.46
C SER A 159 -26.05 -8.91 -1.88
N ALA A 160 -25.21 -8.46 -2.82
CA ALA A 160 -25.51 -8.53 -4.26
C ALA A 160 -25.27 -9.94 -4.83
N THR A 161 -24.52 -10.77 -4.12
CA THR A 161 -24.26 -12.18 -4.44
C THR A 161 -24.74 -13.08 -3.32
N ASN A 162 -25.24 -14.27 -3.63
CA ASN A 162 -25.62 -15.24 -2.61
C ASN A 162 -24.38 -15.67 -1.80
N ILE A 163 -24.32 -15.23 -0.55
CA ILE A 163 -23.33 -15.71 0.41
C ILE A 163 -23.84 -17.06 0.93
N LEU A 164 -23.23 -18.13 0.46
CA LEU A 164 -23.53 -19.48 0.94
C LEU A 164 -22.76 -19.73 2.25
N GLY A 165 -23.47 -20.00 3.33
CA GLY A 165 -22.90 -20.38 4.62
C GLY A 165 -22.97 -19.28 5.69
N LYS A 166 -22.24 -19.50 6.79
CA LYS A 166 -22.23 -18.58 7.94
C LYS A 166 -21.08 -17.60 7.84
N VAL A 167 -21.35 -16.34 8.18
CA VAL A 167 -20.37 -15.27 8.35
C VAL A 167 -20.18 -14.94 9.82
N ASN A 168 -18.98 -14.49 10.18
CA ASN A 168 -18.69 -13.94 11.49
C ASN A 168 -18.94 -12.43 11.45
N VAL A 169 -19.79 -11.92 12.33
CA VAL A 169 -20.12 -10.49 12.47
C VAL A 169 -19.57 -10.01 13.80
N GLU A 170 -18.66 -9.07 13.76
CA GLU A 170 -18.02 -8.44 14.91
C GLU A 170 -18.42 -6.96 14.95
N ILE A 171 -18.79 -6.48 16.14
CA ILE A 171 -19.18 -5.09 16.38
C ILE A 171 -18.17 -4.46 17.34
N PHE A 172 -17.56 -3.37 16.94
CA PHE A 172 -16.59 -2.61 17.72
C PHE A 172 -17.16 -1.23 18.03
N ASP A 173 -16.83 -0.69 19.19
CA ASP A 173 -17.10 0.71 19.51
C ASP A 173 -16.09 1.66 18.83
N ALA A 174 -16.26 2.97 19.05
CA ALA A 174 -15.39 3.99 18.48
C ALA A 174 -13.94 3.94 19.01
N SER A 175 -13.69 3.24 20.14
CA SER A 175 -12.35 3.03 20.68
C SER A 175 -11.65 1.79 20.11
N GLY A 176 -12.37 0.99 19.29
CA GLY A 176 -11.87 -0.27 18.75
C GLY A 176 -12.07 -1.47 19.68
N LYS A 177 -12.80 -1.30 20.80
CA LYS A 177 -13.14 -2.40 21.69
C LYS A 177 -14.21 -3.28 21.06
N LEU A 178 -13.99 -4.60 21.05
CA LEU A 178 -14.98 -5.56 20.60
C LEU A 178 -16.17 -5.60 21.60
N ILE A 179 -17.35 -5.32 21.10
CA ILE A 179 -18.62 -5.33 21.88
C ILE A 179 -19.38 -6.62 21.68
N SER A 180 -19.40 -7.15 20.46
CA SER A 180 -20.13 -8.38 20.11
C SER A 180 -19.43 -9.13 18.98
N SER A 181 -19.45 -10.45 19.07
CA SER A 181 -19.02 -11.34 17.98
C SER A 181 -19.99 -12.49 17.88
N GLN A 182 -20.54 -12.73 16.68
CA GLN A 182 -21.53 -13.79 16.45
C GLN A 182 -21.39 -14.38 15.05
N LYS A 183 -21.61 -15.67 14.94
CA LYS A 183 -21.60 -16.41 13.67
C LYS A 183 -23.03 -16.66 13.22
N ILE A 184 -23.44 -16.01 12.15
CA ILE A 184 -24.82 -16.00 11.64
C ILE A 184 -24.89 -16.38 10.17
N SER A 185 -26.05 -16.74 9.69
CA SER A 185 -26.35 -16.78 8.25
C SER A 185 -26.44 -15.37 7.71
N ALA A 186 -26.02 -15.13 6.47
CA ALA A 186 -26.05 -13.78 5.87
C ALA A 186 -27.48 -13.18 5.77
N THR A 187 -28.50 -14.02 5.92
CA THR A 187 -29.93 -13.62 5.93
C THR A 187 -30.48 -13.31 7.31
N ASP A 188 -29.73 -13.62 8.36
CA ASP A 188 -30.21 -13.44 9.73
C ASP A 188 -30.08 -12.00 10.20
N ALA A 189 -30.99 -11.60 11.11
CA ALA A 189 -30.91 -10.30 11.76
C ALA A 189 -29.80 -10.28 12.81
N VAL A 190 -29.06 -9.18 12.87
CA VAL A 190 -28.11 -8.91 13.94
C VAL A 190 -28.76 -8.02 14.99
N ASN A 191 -28.97 -8.55 16.18
CA ASN A 191 -29.60 -7.81 17.27
C ASN A 191 -28.68 -6.72 17.82
N THR A 192 -29.24 -5.51 17.99
CA THR A 192 -28.53 -4.32 18.51
C THR A 192 -29.20 -3.71 19.73
N GLN A 193 -30.21 -4.43 20.35
CA GLN A 193 -30.99 -3.90 21.48
C GLN A 193 -30.09 -3.54 22.68
N ALA A 194 -29.03 -4.28 22.91
CA ALA A 194 -28.08 -4.02 23.98
C ALA A 194 -27.15 -2.83 23.74
N LEU A 195 -27.05 -2.32 22.49
CA LEU A 195 -26.17 -1.22 22.12
C LEU A 195 -26.84 0.12 22.46
N GLN A 196 -26.06 1.08 22.94
CA GLN A 196 -26.50 2.45 23.16
C GLN A 196 -26.49 3.24 21.84
N SER A 197 -27.22 4.38 21.80
CA SER A 197 -27.13 5.29 20.66
C SER A 197 -25.69 5.76 20.46
N GLY A 198 -25.18 5.61 19.24
CA GLY A 198 -23.78 5.93 18.95
C GLY A 198 -23.32 5.39 17.61
N VAL A 199 -22.01 5.46 17.40
CA VAL A 199 -21.35 4.99 16.19
C VAL A 199 -20.51 3.76 16.51
N TYR A 200 -20.66 2.73 15.70
CA TYR A 200 -20.00 1.44 15.81
C TYR A 200 -19.35 1.07 14.47
N ILE A 201 -18.34 0.22 14.51
CA ILE A 201 -17.76 -0.40 13.33
C ILE A 201 -18.20 -1.86 13.30
N VAL A 202 -18.81 -2.29 12.21
CA VAL A 202 -19.19 -3.68 11.96
C VAL A 202 -18.19 -4.29 10.98
N LYS A 203 -17.59 -5.41 11.38
CA LYS A 203 -16.71 -6.22 10.54
C LYS A 203 -17.39 -7.56 10.27
N VAL A 204 -17.46 -7.93 9.00
CA VAL A 204 -18.05 -9.21 8.55
C VAL A 204 -16.96 -10.00 7.83
N THR A 205 -16.74 -11.24 8.28
CA THR A 205 -15.75 -12.15 7.71
C THR A 205 -16.35 -13.54 7.50
N GLY A 206 -15.98 -14.21 6.41
CA GLY A 206 -16.38 -15.59 6.10
C GLY A 206 -16.29 -15.89 4.62
N LEU A 207 -16.04 -17.13 4.22
CA LEU A 207 -16.07 -17.71 2.86
C LEU A 207 -15.74 -16.73 1.71
N GLY A 208 -14.58 -16.05 1.82
CA GLY A 208 -14.15 -15.09 0.80
C GLY A 208 -14.75 -13.68 0.95
N VAL A 209 -15.59 -13.44 1.97
CA VAL A 209 -16.14 -12.12 2.29
C VAL A 209 -15.29 -11.47 3.37
N GLN A 210 -14.83 -10.26 3.09
CA GLN A 210 -14.24 -9.36 4.08
C GLN A 210 -14.84 -7.98 3.88
N TYR A 211 -15.61 -7.53 4.87
CA TYR A 211 -16.35 -6.27 4.78
C TYR A 211 -16.27 -5.54 6.12
N SER A 212 -16.14 -4.24 6.05
CA SER A 212 -16.19 -3.36 7.23
C SER A 212 -17.03 -2.13 6.91
N SER A 213 -17.89 -1.74 7.82
CA SER A 213 -18.76 -0.56 7.65
C SER A 213 -19.08 0.11 8.97
N LYS A 214 -19.38 1.40 8.87
CA LYS A 214 -19.91 2.21 9.96
C LYS A 214 -21.40 1.91 10.15
N LEU A 215 -21.78 1.62 11.39
CA LEU A 215 -23.16 1.44 11.82
C LEU A 215 -23.53 2.56 12.79
N MET A 216 -24.62 3.25 12.55
CA MET A 216 -25.20 4.20 13.49
C MET A 216 -26.38 3.56 14.22
N ILE A 217 -26.37 3.65 15.55
CA ILE A 217 -27.52 3.24 16.39
C ILE A 217 -28.24 4.50 16.85
N LYS A 218 -29.54 4.55 16.62
CA LYS A 218 -30.42 5.63 17.05
C LYS A 218 -31.64 5.04 17.74
N LYS A 219 -31.66 5.14 19.06
CA LYS A 219 -32.80 4.74 19.89
C LYS A 219 -33.71 5.93 20.17
#